data_5538eb873baf00f7377d862d48804acc
#
_entry.id   5538eb873baf00f7377d862d48804acc
#
_cell.length_a   1.000
_cell.length_b   1.000
_cell.length_c   1.000
_cell.angle_alpha   90.00
_cell.angle_beta   90.00
_cell.angle_gamma   90.00
#
_symmetry.space_group_name_H-M   'P 1'
#
loop_
_entity.id
_entity.type
_entity.pdbx_description
1 polymer ?
#
loop_
_entity_poly.entity_id
_entity_poly.type
_entity_poly.pdbx_seq_one_letter_code
_entity_poly.pdbx_strand_id
1 'polypeptide(L)'
;MCPLLRGQSTIETLFSGHPRSVLAKKNIFASILLKVVSIIINLGYVPLLINTLGKEEYGVWLILASFIGWINFFDIGLANGLRNQLGEALANCDYGKARQYVSTTYAIFVLIFVPLAVLVYLLANQINWQSVYNIDQIEEVELRLLSIIVLIAFSIRFVCQIIGVIYL
;
A
#
# COMPACT_ATOMS: atom_id res chain seq x y z
N MET A 1 16.58 -35.30 43.08
CA MET A 1 17.63 -34.32 43.28
C MET A 1 17.64 -33.40 42.05
N CYS A 2 17.05 -32.24 42.17
CA CYS A 2 16.75 -31.30 41.07
C CYS A 2 17.95 -30.36 40.88
N PRO A 3 18.54 -30.18 39.69
CA PRO A 3 19.55 -29.17 39.50
C PRO A 3 18.88 -27.83 39.21
N LEU A 4 19.29 -26.86 39.98
CA LEU A 4 18.95 -25.47 40.05
C LEU A 4 18.92 -24.79 38.65
N LEU A 5 17.81 -24.16 38.35
CA LEU A 5 17.61 -23.19 37.28
C LEU A 5 18.53 -21.98 37.50
N ARG A 6 19.62 -21.95 36.78
CA ARG A 6 20.49 -20.79 36.67
C ARG A 6 19.80 -19.79 35.71
N GLY A 7 19.47 -18.63 36.23
CA GLY A 7 18.80 -17.56 35.48
C GLY A 7 19.59 -17.16 34.24
N GLN A 8 19.22 -17.73 33.12
CA GLN A 8 19.58 -17.19 31.83
C GLN A 8 18.67 -15.96 31.55
N SER A 9 19.29 -14.89 31.13
CA SER A 9 18.59 -13.65 30.86
C SER A 9 17.43 -13.91 29.88
N THR A 10 16.29 -13.32 30.13
CA THR A 10 15.05 -13.52 29.38
C THR A 10 15.24 -13.32 27.86
N ILE A 11 16.26 -12.56 27.49
CA ILE A 11 16.63 -12.30 26.08
C ILE A 11 17.31 -13.52 25.44
N GLU A 12 18.17 -14.25 26.15
CA GLU A 12 18.84 -15.45 25.59
C GLU A 12 17.88 -16.61 25.39
N THR A 13 16.87 -16.77 26.25
CA THR A 13 15.85 -17.82 26.09
C THR A 13 14.91 -17.56 24.90
N LEU A 14 14.72 -16.31 24.48
CA LEU A 14 13.93 -15.98 23.30
C LEU A 14 14.60 -16.41 21.99
N PHE A 15 15.93 -16.53 21.96
CA PHE A 15 16.71 -16.89 20.78
C PHE A 15 17.22 -18.34 20.78
N SER A 16 16.97 -19.12 21.82
CA SER A 16 17.31 -20.55 21.85
C SER A 16 16.22 -21.37 21.17
N GLY A 17 16.55 -22.07 20.08
CA GLY A 17 15.61 -22.90 19.33
C GLY A 17 16.17 -23.39 18.00
N HIS A 18 15.36 -24.16 17.28
CA HIS A 18 15.71 -24.64 15.94
C HIS A 18 16.16 -23.48 15.03
N PRO A 19 17.18 -23.61 14.17
CA PRO A 19 17.74 -22.48 13.38
C PRO A 19 16.70 -21.65 12.63
N ARG A 20 15.63 -22.28 12.15
CA ARG A 20 14.51 -21.58 11.49
C ARG A 20 13.69 -20.72 12.45
N SER A 21 13.48 -21.15 13.69
CA SER A 21 12.73 -20.37 14.68
C SER A 21 13.53 -19.18 15.22
N VAL A 22 14.84 -19.30 15.30
CA VAL A 22 15.74 -18.21 15.69
C VAL A 22 15.75 -17.11 14.62
N LEU A 23 15.85 -17.50 13.34
CA LEU A 23 15.77 -16.55 12.22
C LEU A 23 14.40 -15.84 12.17
N ALA A 24 13.30 -16.58 12.38
CA ALA A 24 11.97 -15.98 12.42
C ALA A 24 11.83 -14.96 13.57
N LYS A 25 12.28 -15.31 14.78
CA LYS A 25 12.27 -14.39 15.93
C LYS A 25 13.12 -13.14 15.69
N LYS A 26 14.31 -13.29 15.12
CA LYS A 26 15.19 -12.18 14.77
C LYS A 26 14.53 -11.24 13.73
N ASN A 27 13.89 -11.81 12.72
CA ASN A 27 13.18 -11.04 11.69
C ASN A 27 11.96 -10.30 12.27
N ILE A 28 11.22 -10.96 13.17
CA ILE A 28 10.08 -10.32 13.87
C ILE A 28 10.57 -9.16 14.72
N PHE A 29 11.63 -9.35 15.50
CA PHE A 29 12.19 -8.30 16.34
C PHE A 29 12.71 -7.12 15.50
N ALA A 30 13.44 -7.39 14.42
CA ALA A 30 13.91 -6.38 13.49
C ALA A 30 12.73 -5.60 12.86
N SER A 31 11.65 -6.30 12.48
CA SER A 31 10.44 -5.69 11.92
C SER A 31 9.73 -4.77 12.93
N ILE A 32 9.66 -5.19 14.20
CA ILE A 32 9.08 -4.37 15.28
C ILE A 32 9.92 -3.10 15.49
N LEU A 33 11.25 -3.24 15.53
CA LEU A 33 12.16 -2.11 15.70
C LEU A 33 12.01 -1.09 14.55
N LEU A 34 11.99 -1.57 13.31
CA LEU A 34 11.73 -0.73 12.13
C LEU A 34 10.36 -0.06 12.21
N LYS A 35 9.35 -0.75 12.70
CA LYS A 35 8.00 -0.19 12.88
C LYS A 35 8.01 0.96 13.90
N VAL A 36 8.69 0.78 15.03
CA VAL A 36 8.83 1.83 16.05
C VAL A 36 9.55 3.06 15.48
N VAL A 37 10.66 2.86 14.78
CA VAL A 37 11.38 3.96 14.12
C VAL A 37 10.48 4.67 13.11
N SER A 38 9.72 3.94 12.31
CA SER A 38 8.76 4.51 11.35
C SER A 38 7.69 5.35 12.05
N ILE A 39 7.17 4.92 13.20
CA ILE A 39 6.18 5.67 13.97
C ILE A 39 6.79 7.00 14.47
N ILE A 40 8.00 6.97 15.02
CA ILE A 40 8.69 8.17 15.51
C ILE A 40 8.92 9.17 14.36
N ILE A 41 9.38 8.69 13.21
CA ILE A 41 9.56 9.54 12.03
C ILE A 41 8.22 10.15 11.59
N ASN A 42 7.14 9.37 11.53
CA ASN A 42 5.83 9.89 11.16
C ASN A 42 5.30 10.94 12.14
N LEU A 43 5.51 10.76 13.44
CA LEU A 43 5.13 11.75 14.45
C LEU A 43 5.88 13.08 14.29
N GLY A 44 7.16 13.04 13.90
CA GLY A 44 7.95 14.24 13.61
C GLY A 44 7.60 14.86 12.24
N TYR A 45 7.21 14.05 11.28
CA TYR A 45 6.91 14.48 9.91
C TYR A 45 5.65 15.36 9.84
N VAL A 46 4.62 15.05 10.63
CA VAL A 46 3.34 15.80 10.65
C VAL A 46 3.53 17.28 11.01
N PRO A 47 4.14 17.65 12.17
CA PRO A 47 4.34 19.05 12.49
C PRO A 47 5.27 19.78 11.52
N LEU A 48 6.26 19.08 10.95
CA LEU A 48 7.14 19.64 9.94
C LEU A 48 6.34 20.01 8.67
N LEU A 49 5.46 19.15 8.20
CA LEU A 49 4.62 19.43 7.03
C LEU A 49 3.65 20.60 7.30
N ILE A 50 3.00 20.64 8.46
CA ILE A 50 2.08 21.72 8.80
C ILE A 50 2.80 23.08 8.85
N ASN A 51 4.03 23.10 9.35
CA ASN A 51 4.82 24.32 9.44
C ASN A 51 5.37 24.80 8.09
N THR A 52 5.60 23.88 7.15
CA THR A 52 6.16 24.21 5.82
C THR A 52 5.09 24.52 4.78
N LEU A 53 4.03 23.72 4.73
CA LEU A 53 2.95 23.84 3.74
C LEU A 53 1.81 24.75 4.22
N GLY A 54 1.58 24.83 5.52
CA GLY A 54 0.37 25.42 6.04
C GLY A 54 -0.74 24.40 6.29
N LYS A 55 -1.77 24.80 7.04
CA LYS A 55 -2.83 23.87 7.47
C LYS A 55 -3.71 23.40 6.33
N GLU A 56 -3.99 24.25 5.37
CA GLU A 56 -4.92 23.96 4.26
C GLU A 56 -4.26 23.05 3.23
N GLU A 57 -3.06 23.36 2.78
CA GLU A 57 -2.31 22.53 1.85
C GLU A 57 -1.98 21.15 2.45
N TYR A 58 -1.71 21.11 3.77
CA TYR A 58 -1.57 19.85 4.48
C TYR A 58 -2.87 19.04 4.49
N GLY A 59 -4.03 19.70 4.60
CA GLY A 59 -5.35 19.07 4.49
C GLY A 59 -5.56 18.41 3.13
N VAL A 60 -5.25 19.12 2.03
CA VAL A 60 -5.29 18.56 0.67
C VAL A 60 -4.36 17.35 0.54
N TRP A 61 -3.13 17.47 1.04
CA TRP A 61 -2.17 16.38 1.04
C TRP A 61 -2.68 15.15 1.79
N LEU A 62 -3.34 15.33 2.94
CA LEU A 62 -3.93 14.21 3.71
C LEU A 62 -5.04 13.49 2.93
N ILE A 63 -5.91 14.24 2.26
CA ILE A 63 -6.97 13.65 1.43
C ILE A 63 -6.35 12.83 0.30
N LEU A 64 -5.39 13.39 -0.42
CA LEU A 64 -4.70 12.70 -1.51
C LEU A 64 -3.93 11.46 -1.01
N ALA A 65 -3.24 11.57 0.12
CA ALA A 65 -2.55 10.45 0.75
C ALA A 65 -3.50 9.33 1.18
N SER A 66 -4.71 9.68 1.63
CA SER A 66 -5.75 8.71 1.99
C SER A 66 -6.22 7.91 0.77
N PHE A 67 -6.39 8.54 -0.38
CA PHE A 67 -6.69 7.83 -1.64
C PHE A 67 -5.60 6.83 -2.00
N ILE A 68 -4.33 7.22 -1.87
CA ILE A 68 -3.20 6.31 -2.10
C ILE A 68 -3.21 5.16 -1.08
N GLY A 69 -3.60 5.42 0.17
CA GLY A 69 -3.73 4.42 1.22
C GLY A 69 -4.78 3.35 0.93
N TRP A 70 -5.87 3.70 0.25
CA TRP A 70 -6.93 2.77 -0.14
C TRP A 70 -6.44 1.68 -1.10
N ILE A 71 -5.40 1.94 -1.88
CA ILE A 71 -4.77 0.94 -2.76
C ILE A 71 -4.38 -0.31 -1.97
N ASN A 72 -3.85 -0.13 -0.76
CA ASN A 72 -3.41 -1.25 0.07
C ASN A 72 -4.56 -2.18 0.49
N PHE A 73 -5.79 -1.67 0.61
CA PHE A 73 -6.98 -2.49 0.89
C PHE A 73 -7.38 -3.37 -0.30
N PHE A 74 -7.33 -2.82 -1.50
CA PHE A 74 -7.62 -3.59 -2.72
C PHE A 74 -6.55 -4.63 -3.01
N ASP A 75 -5.28 -4.35 -2.64
CA ASP A 75 -4.15 -5.27 -2.80
C ASP A 75 -4.35 -6.56 -2.00
N ILE A 76 -4.83 -6.47 -0.76
CA ILE A 76 -4.99 -7.61 0.15
C ILE A 76 -5.92 -8.70 -0.44
N GLY A 77 -6.95 -8.32 -1.22
CA GLY A 77 -7.90 -9.27 -1.78
C GLY A 77 -7.50 -9.82 -3.15
N LEU A 78 -7.26 -8.93 -4.10
CA LEU A 78 -7.07 -9.29 -5.51
C LEU A 78 -5.69 -9.86 -5.80
N ALA A 79 -4.65 -9.25 -5.23
CA ALA A 79 -3.28 -9.72 -5.40
C ALA A 79 -3.04 -11.10 -4.77
N ASN A 80 -3.57 -11.32 -3.56
CA ASN A 80 -3.46 -12.62 -2.90
C ASN A 80 -4.28 -13.71 -3.62
N GLY A 81 -5.45 -13.37 -4.17
CA GLY A 81 -6.23 -14.28 -5.00
C GLY A 81 -5.48 -14.74 -6.25
N LEU A 82 -4.90 -13.78 -6.99
CA LEU A 82 -4.08 -14.09 -8.16
C LEU A 82 -2.84 -14.91 -7.78
N ARG A 83 -2.14 -14.53 -6.71
CA ARG A 83 -0.93 -15.24 -6.24
C ARG A 83 -1.21 -16.71 -5.91
N ASN A 84 -2.31 -16.99 -5.22
CA ASN A 84 -2.69 -18.36 -4.87
C ASN A 84 -3.03 -19.18 -6.11
N GLN A 85 -3.84 -18.66 -7.04
CA GLN A 85 -4.21 -19.36 -8.27
C GLN A 85 -3.02 -19.53 -9.20
N LEU A 86 -2.15 -18.53 -9.30
CA LEU A 86 -0.92 -18.60 -10.07
C LEU A 86 0.04 -19.66 -9.50
N GLY A 87 0.21 -19.67 -8.16
CA GLY A 87 1.03 -20.67 -7.47
C GLY A 87 0.54 -22.09 -7.68
N GLU A 88 -0.77 -22.32 -7.62
CA GLU A 88 -1.37 -23.63 -7.88
C GLU A 88 -1.19 -24.06 -9.33
N ALA A 89 -1.43 -23.16 -10.29
CA ALA A 89 -1.25 -23.46 -11.72
C ALA A 89 0.21 -23.80 -12.05
N LEU A 90 1.17 -23.07 -11.48
CA LEU A 90 2.61 -23.31 -11.66
C LEU A 90 3.06 -24.61 -11.00
N ALA A 91 2.54 -24.93 -9.80
CA ALA A 91 2.83 -26.21 -9.12
C ALA A 91 2.35 -27.42 -9.93
N ASN A 92 1.24 -27.27 -10.65
CA ASN A 92 0.69 -28.28 -11.55
C ASN A 92 1.30 -28.25 -12.96
N CYS A 93 2.31 -27.41 -13.22
CA CYS A 93 2.93 -27.20 -14.54
C CYS A 93 1.92 -26.78 -15.64
N ASP A 94 0.78 -26.20 -15.25
CA ASP A 94 -0.26 -25.73 -16.19
C ASP A 94 -0.02 -24.26 -16.54
N TYR A 95 0.97 -24.03 -17.41
CA TYR A 95 1.32 -22.69 -17.89
C TYR A 95 0.19 -22.02 -18.68
N GLY A 96 -0.73 -22.81 -19.24
CA GLY A 96 -1.90 -22.30 -19.95
C GLY A 96 -2.84 -21.55 -18.99
N LYS A 97 -3.21 -22.20 -17.88
CA LYS A 97 -4.03 -21.57 -16.84
C LYS A 97 -3.30 -20.41 -16.15
N ALA A 98 -2.01 -20.55 -15.86
CA ALA A 98 -1.21 -19.48 -15.29
C ALA A 98 -1.30 -18.19 -16.12
N ARG A 99 -1.09 -18.30 -17.44
CA ARG A 99 -1.22 -17.19 -18.39
C ARG A 99 -2.66 -16.64 -18.44
N GLN A 100 -3.66 -17.52 -18.41
CA GLN A 100 -5.06 -17.10 -18.41
C GLN A 100 -5.42 -16.27 -17.16
N TYR A 101 -5.02 -16.70 -15.97
CA TYR A 101 -5.27 -15.95 -14.74
C TYR A 101 -4.64 -14.56 -14.78
N VAL A 102 -3.39 -14.46 -15.20
CA VAL A 102 -2.70 -13.16 -15.33
C VAL A 102 -3.43 -12.27 -16.35
N SER A 103 -3.70 -12.80 -17.56
CA SER A 103 -4.37 -12.03 -18.61
C SER A 103 -5.76 -11.57 -18.22
N THR A 104 -6.55 -12.45 -17.57
CA THR A 104 -7.90 -12.10 -17.10
C THR A 104 -7.85 -11.02 -16.01
N THR A 105 -6.90 -11.11 -15.08
CA THR A 105 -6.73 -10.09 -14.04
C THR A 105 -6.38 -8.73 -14.65
N TYR A 106 -5.45 -8.67 -15.59
CA TYR A 106 -5.14 -7.43 -16.31
C TYR A 106 -6.35 -6.87 -17.06
N ALA A 107 -7.09 -7.73 -17.77
CA ALA A 107 -8.27 -7.31 -18.51
C ALA A 107 -9.34 -6.70 -17.58
N ILE A 108 -9.58 -7.31 -16.42
CA ILE A 108 -10.54 -6.79 -15.43
C ILE A 108 -10.09 -5.43 -14.89
N PHE A 109 -8.80 -5.29 -14.54
CA PHE A 109 -8.28 -4.01 -14.03
C PHE A 109 -8.37 -2.91 -15.08
N VAL A 110 -7.97 -3.17 -16.31
CA VAL A 110 -8.08 -2.21 -17.41
C VAL A 110 -9.53 -1.84 -17.66
N LEU A 111 -10.44 -2.83 -17.66
CA LEU A 111 -11.87 -2.63 -17.90
C LEU A 111 -12.53 -1.76 -16.80
N ILE A 112 -12.06 -1.82 -15.58
CA ILE A 112 -12.59 -1.02 -14.45
C ILE A 112 -11.92 0.37 -14.41
N PHE A 113 -10.58 0.41 -14.42
CA PHE A 113 -9.86 1.65 -14.14
C PHE A 113 -9.78 2.60 -15.33
N VAL A 114 -9.76 2.11 -16.57
CA VAL A 114 -9.73 2.99 -17.74
C VAL A 114 -11.05 3.76 -17.90
N PRO A 115 -12.24 3.13 -17.88
CA PRO A 115 -13.49 3.88 -17.91
C PRO A 115 -13.66 4.83 -16.71
N LEU A 116 -13.22 4.42 -15.52
CA LEU A 116 -13.28 5.27 -14.34
C LEU A 116 -12.42 6.52 -14.51
N ALA A 117 -11.18 6.37 -14.98
CA ALA A 117 -10.28 7.50 -15.23
C ALA A 117 -10.83 8.45 -16.30
N VAL A 118 -11.39 7.91 -17.39
CA VAL A 118 -12.03 8.70 -18.45
C VAL A 118 -13.25 9.45 -17.91
N LEU A 119 -14.10 8.79 -17.14
CA LEU A 119 -15.28 9.40 -16.53
C LEU A 119 -14.91 10.55 -15.61
N VAL A 120 -13.93 10.35 -14.72
CA VAL A 120 -13.45 11.40 -13.83
C VAL A 120 -12.85 12.56 -14.61
N TYR A 121 -12.06 12.29 -15.66
CA TYR A 121 -11.50 13.32 -16.53
C TYR A 121 -12.58 14.15 -17.21
N LEU A 122 -13.64 13.52 -17.73
CA LEU A 122 -14.76 14.22 -18.40
C LEU A 122 -15.58 15.06 -17.40
N LEU A 123 -15.75 14.57 -16.17
CA LEU A 123 -16.51 15.27 -15.14
C LEU A 123 -15.66 16.30 -14.37
N ALA A 124 -14.35 16.29 -14.52
CA ALA A 124 -13.44 17.15 -13.75
C ALA A 124 -13.74 18.65 -13.87
N ASN A 125 -14.29 19.09 -15.02
CA ASN A 125 -14.69 20.48 -15.25
C ASN A 125 -16.06 20.84 -14.65
N GLN A 126 -16.86 19.85 -14.25
CA GLN A 126 -18.20 20.06 -13.67
C GLN A 126 -18.19 19.97 -12.14
N ILE A 127 -17.10 19.46 -11.57
CA ILE A 127 -16.95 19.30 -10.12
C ILE A 127 -16.35 20.58 -9.55
N ASN A 128 -17.02 21.14 -8.54
CA ASN A 128 -16.44 22.22 -7.74
C ASN A 128 -15.44 21.62 -6.75
N TRP A 129 -14.16 21.66 -7.11
CA TRP A 129 -13.09 21.04 -6.32
C TRP A 129 -12.87 21.74 -4.98
N GLN A 130 -13.09 23.05 -4.87
CA GLN A 130 -13.01 23.78 -3.61
C GLN A 130 -14.04 23.24 -2.61
N SER A 131 -15.26 22.97 -3.08
CA SER A 131 -16.31 22.37 -2.25
C SER A 131 -15.97 20.94 -1.82
N VAL A 132 -15.37 20.13 -2.71
CA VAL A 132 -14.95 18.75 -2.41
C VAL A 132 -13.87 18.70 -1.34
N TYR A 133 -12.90 19.61 -1.41
CA TYR A 133 -11.80 19.70 -0.43
C TYR A 133 -12.15 20.56 0.78
N ASN A 134 -13.28 21.30 0.72
CA ASN A 134 -13.72 22.28 1.71
C ASN A 134 -12.63 23.33 2.03
N ILE A 135 -12.07 23.92 0.96
CA ILE A 135 -10.95 24.87 1.00
C ILE A 135 -11.21 25.99 0.02
N ASP A 136 -11.12 27.24 0.48
CA ASP A 136 -11.39 28.44 -0.31
C ASP A 136 -10.11 29.17 -0.76
N GLN A 137 -8.97 28.91 -0.13
CA GLN A 137 -7.72 29.69 -0.34
C GLN A 137 -6.89 29.18 -1.53
N ILE A 138 -7.13 27.95 -2.00
CA ILE A 138 -6.41 27.36 -3.13
C ILE A 138 -7.28 27.52 -4.39
N GLU A 139 -6.65 27.88 -5.49
CA GLU A 139 -7.34 28.03 -6.77
C GLU A 139 -7.97 26.70 -7.22
N GLU A 140 -9.20 26.77 -7.71
CA GLU A 140 -9.93 25.60 -8.21
C GLU A 140 -9.17 24.84 -9.32
N VAL A 141 -8.43 25.59 -10.15
CA VAL A 141 -7.61 25.03 -11.23
C VAL A 141 -6.50 24.15 -10.69
N GLU A 142 -5.84 24.56 -9.61
CA GLU A 142 -4.77 23.78 -8.96
C GLU A 142 -5.32 22.51 -8.32
N LEU A 143 -6.42 22.61 -7.56
CA LEU A 143 -7.08 21.47 -6.95
C LEU A 143 -7.53 20.43 -7.99
N ARG A 144 -8.10 20.90 -9.09
CA ARG A 144 -8.50 20.06 -10.22
C ARG A 144 -7.30 19.34 -10.83
N LEU A 145 -6.21 20.06 -11.11
CA LEU A 145 -5.01 19.50 -11.73
C LEU A 145 -4.37 18.45 -10.82
N LEU A 146 -4.24 18.76 -9.53
CA LEU A 146 -3.73 17.82 -8.52
C LEU A 146 -4.59 16.55 -8.46
N SER A 147 -5.92 16.70 -8.44
CA SER A 147 -6.84 15.56 -8.38
C SER A 147 -6.73 14.67 -9.62
N ILE A 148 -6.64 15.25 -10.82
CA ILE A 148 -6.45 14.51 -12.06
C ILE A 148 -5.12 13.77 -12.07
N ILE A 149 -4.02 14.41 -11.68
CA ILE A 149 -2.69 13.78 -11.61
C ILE A 149 -2.72 12.60 -10.66
N VAL A 150 -3.30 12.77 -9.46
CA VAL A 150 -3.37 11.70 -8.46
C VAL A 150 -4.21 10.52 -8.95
N LEU A 151 -5.35 10.78 -9.60
CA LEU A 151 -6.22 9.73 -10.15
C LEU A 151 -5.55 8.97 -11.30
N ILE A 152 -4.82 9.65 -12.17
CA ILE A 152 -4.04 9.01 -13.23
C ILE A 152 -2.92 8.16 -12.62
N ALA A 153 -2.15 8.71 -11.69
CA ALA A 153 -1.08 8.00 -11.00
C ALA A 153 -1.62 6.77 -10.24
N PHE A 154 -2.78 6.91 -9.59
CA PHE A 154 -3.50 5.83 -8.94
C PHE A 154 -3.86 4.70 -9.92
N SER A 155 -4.44 5.05 -11.07
CA SER A 155 -4.81 4.07 -12.10
C SER A 155 -3.60 3.32 -12.66
N ILE A 156 -2.51 4.03 -12.95
CA ILE A 156 -1.25 3.43 -13.41
C ILE A 156 -0.68 2.49 -12.34
N ARG A 157 -0.66 2.93 -11.08
CA ARG A 157 -0.15 2.12 -9.98
C ARG A 157 -0.92 0.82 -9.82
N PHE A 158 -2.25 0.83 -9.94
CA PHE A 158 -3.07 -0.38 -9.89
C PHE A 158 -2.70 -1.39 -10.97
N VAL A 159 -2.52 -0.92 -12.19
CA VAL A 159 -2.11 -1.80 -13.31
C VAL A 159 -0.70 -2.35 -13.08
N CYS A 160 0.24 -1.50 -12.64
CA CYS A 160 1.62 -1.92 -12.39
C CYS A 160 1.75 -2.88 -11.20
N GLN A 161 0.87 -2.82 -10.22
CA GLN A 161 0.89 -3.65 -9.02
C GLN A 161 0.78 -5.15 -9.33
N ILE A 162 0.05 -5.52 -10.39
CA ILE A 162 -0.07 -6.92 -10.84
C ILE A 162 1.30 -7.50 -11.18
N ILE A 163 2.21 -6.68 -11.73
CA ILE A 163 3.58 -7.09 -12.05
C ILE A 163 4.31 -7.55 -10.78
N GLY A 164 4.14 -6.82 -9.68
CA GLY A 164 4.74 -7.18 -8.39
C GLY A 164 4.27 -8.53 -7.85
N VAL A 165 3.01 -8.91 -8.11
CA VAL A 165 2.44 -10.20 -7.70
C VAL A 165 3.03 -11.38 -8.48
N ILE A 166 3.39 -11.16 -9.75
CA ILE A 166 3.94 -12.19 -10.63
C ILE A 166 5.40 -12.51 -10.27
N TYR A 167 6.15 -11.50 -9.79
CA TYR A 167 7.57 -11.64 -9.46
C TYR A 167 7.87 -12.10 -8.02
N LEU A 168 6.89 -12.18 -7.15
CA LEU A 168 7.00 -12.62 -5.75
C LEU A 168 6.57 -14.08 -5.57
#